data_392d6b2b89a52b94242277e55769e922
#
_entry.id   392d6b2b89a52b94242277e55769e922
#
_cell.length_a   1.000
_cell.length_b   1.000
_cell.length_c   1.000
_cell.angle_alpha   90.00
_cell.angle_beta   90.00
_cell.angle_gamma   90.00
#
_symmetry.space_group_name_H-M   'P 1'
#
loop_
_entity.id
_entity.type
_entity.pdbx_description
1 polymer ?
#
loop_
_entity_poly.entity_id
_entity_poly.type
_entity_poly.pdbx_seq_one_letter_code
_entity_poly.pdbx_strand_id
1 'polypeptide(L)'
;ALSLLAGVGAALFHPEAALLVNRTQSHEIGNAMGRFAVGGSAGFALGPLIAGGVYVFGGHFLWVFTAIALIGVLLYVYAFTGSAATDVVGESKSSAKSTNTGANDWVSFGKLFFVIASRSILFSVLSIFIPILYITVINGEARASSLALTMYFAMGAVLTYMGGALSDKLGFLKTVRLGNLIFLPSVLVFIFVPNIWGFFGAMIPMAFGVFSQYGPITVLGQKYLAKNAGFASGITLGFGITLGGLVAPYVGHLADIYDVQTALMTLIPVGVIGLLMSFWLKEPK
;
A
#
# COMPACT_ATOMS: atom_id res chain seq x y z
N ALA A 1 -8.75 22.81 -1.03
CA ALA A 1 -7.88 23.34 0.04
C ALA A 1 -7.60 22.28 1.11
N LEU A 2 -8.62 21.69 1.76
CA LEU A 2 -8.43 20.68 2.83
C LEU A 2 -7.70 19.43 2.36
N SER A 3 -7.98 18.92 1.14
CA SER A 3 -7.28 17.76 0.58
C SER A 3 -5.80 18.01 0.35
N LEU A 4 -5.42 19.25 -0.01
CA LEU A 4 -4.01 19.63 -0.15
C LEU A 4 -3.30 19.64 1.21
N LEU A 5 -3.93 20.19 2.26
CA LEU A 5 -3.38 20.16 3.60
C LEU A 5 -3.20 18.74 4.13
N ALA A 6 -4.19 17.86 3.90
CA ALA A 6 -4.09 16.45 4.24
C ALA A 6 -2.94 15.77 3.48
N GLY A 7 -2.77 16.08 2.18
CA GLY A 7 -1.67 15.57 1.36
C GLY A 7 -0.30 16.01 1.86
N VAL A 8 -0.15 17.28 2.24
CA VAL A 8 1.09 17.81 2.83
C VAL A 8 1.39 17.11 4.17
N GLY A 9 0.38 16.95 5.05
CA GLY A 9 0.54 16.22 6.31
C GLY A 9 1.00 14.78 6.09
N ALA A 10 0.39 14.06 5.15
CA ALA A 10 0.78 12.70 4.80
C ALA A 10 2.21 12.63 4.22
N ALA A 11 2.57 13.58 3.34
CA ALA A 11 3.90 13.64 2.72
C ALA A 11 5.02 13.88 3.74
N LEU A 12 4.75 14.65 4.79
CA LEU A 12 5.70 14.88 5.88
C LEU A 12 5.77 13.68 6.84
N PHE A 13 4.62 13.10 7.21
CA PHE A 13 4.55 12.05 8.21
C PHE A 13 5.11 10.71 7.73
N HIS A 14 4.70 10.25 6.54
CA HIS A 14 4.98 8.88 6.12
C HIS A 14 6.48 8.54 5.98
N PRO A 15 7.31 9.38 5.32
CA PRO A 15 8.73 9.07 5.19
C PRO A 15 9.47 9.06 6.52
N GLU A 16 9.18 10.02 7.39
CA GLU A 16 9.84 10.12 8.71
C GLU A 16 9.42 8.99 9.64
N ALA A 17 8.13 8.66 9.67
CA ALA A 17 7.63 7.55 10.47
C ALA A 17 8.20 6.20 10.02
N ALA A 18 8.26 5.93 8.71
CA ALA A 18 8.87 4.71 8.18
C ALA A 18 10.38 4.63 8.45
N LEU A 19 11.07 5.78 8.38
CA LEU A 19 12.49 5.86 8.71
C LEU A 19 12.73 5.61 10.20
N LEU A 20 11.86 6.14 11.07
CA LEU A 20 11.93 5.92 12.52
C LEU A 20 11.74 4.43 12.85
N VAL A 21 10.73 3.78 12.27
CA VAL A 21 10.51 2.33 12.44
C VAL A 21 11.74 1.53 12.06
N ASN A 22 12.38 1.86 10.94
CA ASN A 22 13.60 1.16 10.50
C ASN A 22 14.79 1.40 11.44
N ARG A 23 14.93 2.60 11.99
CA ARG A 23 16.04 2.96 12.88
C ARG A 23 15.90 2.38 14.30
N THR A 24 14.68 2.23 14.78
CA THR A 24 14.42 1.73 16.15
C THR A 24 14.40 0.21 16.24
N GLN A 25 14.33 -0.50 15.09
CA GLN A 25 14.29 -1.95 15.04
C GLN A 25 15.62 -2.51 14.53
N SER A 26 16.30 -3.32 15.36
CA SER A 26 17.52 -4.04 14.97
C SER A 26 17.22 -5.41 14.35
N HIS A 27 16.09 -6.02 14.71
CA HIS A 27 15.65 -7.33 14.26
C HIS A 27 14.21 -7.26 13.74
N GLU A 28 13.85 -8.15 12.80
CA GLU A 28 12.50 -8.26 12.25
C GLU A 28 11.95 -6.93 11.67
N ILE A 29 12.78 -6.22 10.92
CA ILE A 29 12.42 -4.92 10.31
C ILE A 29 11.18 -5.05 9.42
N GLY A 30 11.03 -6.18 8.71
CA GLY A 30 9.87 -6.46 7.88
C GLY A 30 8.58 -6.55 8.67
N ASN A 31 8.61 -7.24 9.82
CA ASN A 31 7.48 -7.35 10.74
C ASN A 31 7.11 -5.97 11.33
N ALA A 32 8.09 -5.18 11.73
CA ALA A 32 7.86 -3.83 12.26
C ALA A 32 7.24 -2.90 11.19
N MET A 33 7.76 -2.93 9.96
CA MET A 33 7.17 -2.20 8.82
C MET A 33 5.77 -2.69 8.46
N GLY A 34 5.53 -4.00 8.58
CA GLY A 34 4.19 -4.59 8.43
C GLY A 34 3.20 -4.05 9.46
N ARG A 35 3.57 -4.02 10.75
CA ARG A 35 2.74 -3.45 11.83
C ARG A 35 2.45 -1.96 11.60
N PHE A 36 3.45 -1.19 11.22
CA PHE A 36 3.29 0.22 10.87
C PHE A 36 2.28 0.42 9.73
N ALA A 37 2.40 -0.38 8.67
CA ALA A 37 1.55 -0.28 7.49
C ALA A 37 0.10 -0.76 7.72
N VAL A 38 -0.14 -1.63 8.71
CA VAL A 38 -1.50 -2.06 9.09
C VAL A 38 -2.37 -0.87 9.49
N GLY A 39 -1.81 0.12 10.19
CA GLY A 39 -2.56 1.34 10.55
C GLY A 39 -3.12 2.08 9.33
N GLY A 40 -2.31 2.26 8.29
CA GLY A 40 -2.76 2.85 7.02
C GLY A 40 -3.78 1.98 6.29
N SER A 41 -3.53 0.67 6.20
CA SER A 41 -4.43 -0.27 5.54
C SER A 41 -5.78 -0.38 6.26
N ALA A 42 -5.80 -0.30 7.59
CA ALA A 42 -7.05 -0.25 8.37
C ALA A 42 -7.86 1.01 8.05
N GLY A 43 -7.19 2.16 7.89
CA GLY A 43 -7.84 3.40 7.44
C GLY A 43 -8.50 3.26 6.07
N PHE A 44 -7.83 2.62 5.12
CA PHE A 44 -8.40 2.30 3.81
C PHE A 44 -9.60 1.34 3.89
N ALA A 45 -9.60 0.37 4.82
CA ALA A 45 -10.74 -0.53 5.01
C ALA A 45 -11.94 0.17 5.66
N LEU A 46 -11.70 1.06 6.63
CA LEU A 46 -12.77 1.80 7.33
C LEU A 46 -13.41 2.86 6.45
N GLY A 47 -12.66 3.47 5.52
CA GLY A 47 -13.17 4.51 4.63
C GLY A 47 -14.42 4.09 3.85
N PRO A 48 -14.37 3.05 3.01
CA PRO A 48 -15.53 2.55 2.28
C PRO A 48 -16.67 2.05 3.16
N LEU A 49 -16.33 1.46 4.33
CA LEU A 49 -17.34 1.01 5.30
C LEU A 49 -18.15 2.18 5.85
N ILE A 50 -17.47 3.27 6.25
CA ILE A 50 -18.13 4.48 6.75
C ILE A 50 -18.90 5.18 5.62
N ALA A 51 -18.33 5.24 4.41
CA ALA A 51 -19.02 5.78 3.23
C ALA A 51 -20.31 5.01 2.92
N GLY A 52 -20.26 3.67 2.98
CA GLY A 52 -21.45 2.81 2.87
C GLY A 52 -22.46 3.08 3.99
N GLY A 53 -22.01 3.30 5.21
CA GLY A 53 -22.86 3.70 6.33
C GLY A 53 -23.54 5.04 6.10
N VAL A 54 -22.85 6.05 5.57
CA VAL A 54 -23.44 7.33 5.19
C VAL A 54 -24.56 7.17 4.17
N TYR A 55 -24.37 6.28 3.20
CA TYR A 55 -25.38 5.98 2.19
C TYR A 55 -26.65 5.34 2.80
N VAL A 56 -26.49 4.49 3.82
CA VAL A 56 -27.61 3.77 4.45
C VAL A 56 -28.29 4.60 5.54
N PHE A 57 -27.50 5.26 6.40
CA PHE A 57 -27.96 5.90 7.63
C PHE A 57 -28.06 7.44 7.51
N GLY A 58 -27.59 8.03 6.42
CA GLY A 58 -27.64 9.47 6.17
C GLY A 58 -26.39 10.22 6.60
N GLY A 59 -26.36 11.52 6.22
CA GLY A 59 -25.17 12.37 6.34
C GLY A 59 -24.64 12.58 7.78
N HIS A 60 -25.46 12.40 8.81
CA HIS A 60 -25.00 12.47 10.21
C HIS A 60 -23.98 11.39 10.56
N PHE A 61 -23.92 10.27 9.80
CA PHE A 61 -22.91 9.25 9.99
C PHE A 61 -21.47 9.75 9.68
N LEU A 62 -21.32 10.89 9.01
CA LEU A 62 -20.01 11.55 8.79
C LEU A 62 -19.32 11.96 10.09
N TRP A 63 -20.07 12.17 11.21
CA TRP A 63 -19.46 12.45 12.50
C TRP A 63 -18.54 11.33 13.01
N VAL A 64 -18.70 10.11 12.50
CA VAL A 64 -17.80 8.98 12.80
C VAL A 64 -16.37 9.28 12.35
N PHE A 65 -16.18 9.89 11.16
CA PHE A 65 -14.86 10.33 10.71
C PHE A 65 -14.24 11.36 11.63
N THR A 66 -15.04 12.35 12.06
CA THR A 66 -14.58 13.37 12.99
C THR A 66 -14.19 12.78 14.33
N ALA A 67 -14.97 11.84 14.86
CA ALA A 67 -14.67 11.15 16.12
C ALA A 67 -13.37 10.34 16.02
N ILE A 68 -13.18 9.57 14.94
CA ILE A 68 -11.95 8.79 14.71
C ILE A 68 -10.74 9.73 14.60
N ALA A 69 -10.85 10.84 13.87
CA ALA A 69 -9.78 11.82 13.74
C ALA A 69 -9.40 12.44 15.10
N LEU A 70 -10.39 12.83 15.89
CA LEU A 70 -10.16 13.38 17.24
C LEU A 70 -9.49 12.36 18.16
N ILE A 71 -9.95 11.12 18.17
CA ILE A 71 -9.30 10.05 18.95
C ILE A 71 -7.85 9.86 18.49
N GLY A 72 -7.59 9.86 17.19
CA GLY A 72 -6.23 9.77 16.65
C GLY A 72 -5.32 10.91 17.10
N VAL A 73 -5.83 12.15 17.08
CA VAL A 73 -5.09 13.33 17.58
C VAL A 73 -4.82 13.21 19.08
N LEU A 74 -5.82 12.83 19.88
CA LEU A 74 -5.66 12.66 21.33
C LEU A 74 -4.64 11.58 21.68
N LEU A 75 -4.68 10.44 20.99
CA LEU A 75 -3.69 9.37 21.16
C LEU A 75 -2.30 9.82 20.75
N TYR A 76 -2.18 10.58 19.66
CA TYR A 76 -0.90 11.15 19.23
C TYR A 76 -0.34 12.11 20.29
N VAL A 77 -1.14 13.06 20.76
CA VAL A 77 -0.73 14.01 21.82
C VAL A 77 -0.33 13.25 23.08
N TYR A 78 -1.13 12.28 23.52
CA TYR A 78 -0.81 11.45 24.69
C TYR A 78 0.52 10.70 24.52
N ALA A 79 0.76 10.08 23.36
CA ALA A 79 2.00 9.35 23.11
C ALA A 79 3.24 10.28 23.07
N PHE A 80 3.09 11.51 22.55
CA PHE A 80 4.21 12.44 22.39
C PHE A 80 4.40 13.43 23.57
N THR A 81 3.47 13.51 24.50
CA THR A 81 3.63 14.31 25.74
C THR A 81 4.10 13.45 26.93
N GLY A 82 4.08 12.11 26.80
CA GLY A 82 4.54 11.19 27.82
C GLY A 82 6.06 10.94 27.79
N SER A 83 6.59 10.34 28.85
CA SER A 83 8.03 9.97 28.99
C SER A 83 8.57 9.09 27.86
N ALA A 84 7.70 8.34 27.17
CA ALA A 84 8.04 7.53 26.01
C ALA A 84 8.61 8.34 24.83
N ALA A 85 8.23 9.61 24.69
CA ALA A 85 8.73 10.47 23.62
C ALA A 85 10.21 10.83 23.78
N THR A 86 10.68 11.01 25.02
CA THR A 86 12.08 11.33 25.32
C THR A 86 13.00 10.13 25.04
N ASP A 87 12.54 8.93 25.31
CA ASP A 87 13.30 7.70 25.09
C ASP A 87 13.41 7.39 23.59
N VAL A 88 12.32 7.48 22.83
CA VAL A 88 12.32 7.27 21.38
C VAL A 88 13.17 8.32 20.63
N VAL A 89 13.12 9.60 21.05
CA VAL A 89 13.95 10.67 20.46
C VAL A 89 15.42 10.51 20.87
N GLY A 90 15.70 10.04 22.08
CA GLY A 90 17.05 9.74 22.58
C GLY A 90 17.70 8.59 21.80
N GLU A 91 16.98 7.48 21.64
CA GLU A 91 17.44 6.33 20.85
C GLU A 91 17.60 6.66 19.37
N SER A 92 16.70 7.46 18.80
CA SER A 92 16.80 7.93 17.41
C SER A 92 18.05 8.79 17.18
N LYS A 93 18.44 9.65 18.13
CA LYS A 93 19.67 10.44 18.06
C LYS A 93 20.93 9.58 18.23
N SER A 94 20.88 8.54 19.04
CA SER A 94 21.97 7.59 19.21
C SER A 94 22.14 6.71 17.96
N SER A 95 21.06 6.23 17.38
CA SER A 95 21.06 5.43 16.14
C SER A 95 21.38 6.26 14.89
N ALA A 96 21.13 7.58 14.89
CA ALA A 96 21.53 8.47 13.79
C ALA A 96 23.06 8.62 13.68
N LYS A 97 23.80 8.30 14.74
CA LYS A 97 25.29 8.21 14.73
C LYS A 97 25.81 6.87 14.18
N SER A 98 24.97 5.87 14.01
CA SER A 98 25.30 4.66 13.26
C SER A 98 25.43 5.06 11.79
N THR A 99 26.62 5.42 11.39
CA THR A 99 27.00 5.74 10.01
C THR A 99 26.61 4.57 9.13
N ASN A 100 25.53 4.72 8.36
CA ASN A 100 25.23 3.86 7.22
C ASN A 100 26.39 4.01 6.25
N THR A 101 27.42 3.17 6.37
CA THR A 101 28.63 3.17 5.54
C THR A 101 28.37 2.64 4.13
N GLY A 102 27.15 2.17 3.87
CA GLY A 102 26.74 1.66 2.56
C GLY A 102 26.79 2.74 1.47
N ALA A 103 27.32 2.39 0.32
CA ALA A 103 27.22 3.23 -0.88
C ALA A 103 25.78 3.18 -1.44
N ASN A 104 25.31 4.32 -1.99
CA ASN A 104 24.02 4.32 -2.70
C ASN A 104 24.11 3.51 -3.99
N ASP A 105 23.18 2.61 -4.20
CA ASP A 105 22.97 1.88 -5.46
C ASP A 105 21.77 2.46 -6.21
N TRP A 106 22.01 3.53 -6.94
CA TRP A 106 20.99 4.22 -7.74
C TRP A 106 20.44 3.34 -8.87
N VAL A 107 21.23 2.40 -9.38
CA VAL A 107 20.83 1.51 -10.47
C VAL A 107 19.77 0.51 -9.96
N SER A 108 20.04 -0.13 -8.82
CA SER A 108 19.05 -1.04 -8.20
C SER A 108 17.82 -0.29 -7.71
N PHE A 109 17.99 0.94 -7.19
CA PHE A 109 16.85 1.78 -6.81
C PHE A 109 16.01 2.19 -8.03
N GLY A 110 16.63 2.53 -9.16
CA GLY A 110 15.91 2.83 -10.40
C GLY A 110 15.08 1.64 -10.90
N LYS A 111 15.59 0.40 -10.78
CA LYS A 111 14.81 -0.80 -11.10
C LYS A 111 13.67 -1.01 -10.09
N LEU A 112 13.93 -0.78 -8.80
CA LEU A 112 12.91 -0.85 -7.76
C LEU A 112 11.78 0.16 -8.00
N PHE A 113 12.10 1.33 -8.57
CA PHE A 113 11.11 2.35 -8.93
C PHE A 113 10.03 1.80 -9.87
N PHE A 114 10.38 0.99 -10.87
CA PHE A 114 9.40 0.35 -11.75
C PHE A 114 8.52 -0.67 -11.02
N VAL A 115 9.07 -1.39 -10.05
CA VAL A 115 8.28 -2.29 -9.19
C VAL A 115 7.31 -1.48 -8.34
N ILE A 116 7.76 -0.35 -7.76
CA ILE A 116 6.92 0.57 -6.99
C ILE A 116 5.80 1.12 -7.87
N ALA A 117 6.14 1.61 -9.07
CA ALA A 117 5.19 2.17 -10.01
C ALA A 117 4.12 1.14 -10.40
N SER A 118 4.54 -0.06 -10.79
CA SER A 118 3.63 -1.17 -11.09
C SER A 118 2.66 -1.43 -9.94
N ARG A 119 3.19 -1.72 -8.74
CA ARG A 119 2.36 -1.98 -7.55
C ARG A 119 1.37 -0.85 -7.26
N SER A 120 1.79 0.39 -7.43
CA SER A 120 0.96 1.57 -7.13
C SER A 120 -0.17 1.76 -8.12
N ILE A 121 0.10 1.53 -9.40
CA ILE A 121 -0.94 1.53 -10.45
C ILE A 121 -1.95 0.42 -10.15
N LEU A 122 -1.48 -0.80 -9.86
CA LEU A 122 -2.34 -1.93 -9.52
C LEU A 122 -3.22 -1.61 -8.30
N PHE A 123 -2.63 -1.08 -7.23
CA PHE A 123 -3.36 -0.68 -6.03
C PHE A 123 -4.45 0.35 -6.34
N SER A 124 -4.12 1.43 -7.05
CA SER A 124 -5.05 2.52 -7.31
C SER A 124 -6.18 2.11 -8.25
N VAL A 125 -5.86 1.40 -9.33
CA VAL A 125 -6.88 0.93 -10.28
C VAL A 125 -7.81 -0.07 -9.62
N LEU A 126 -7.29 -1.07 -8.90
CA LEU A 126 -8.12 -2.05 -8.20
C LEU A 126 -9.01 -1.40 -7.14
N SER A 127 -8.50 -0.40 -6.42
CA SER A 127 -9.28 0.32 -5.41
C SER A 127 -10.49 1.03 -5.99
N ILE A 128 -10.40 1.50 -7.24
CA ILE A 128 -11.49 2.19 -7.94
C ILE A 128 -12.41 1.16 -8.62
N PHE A 129 -11.84 0.15 -9.27
CA PHE A 129 -12.59 -0.74 -10.15
C PHE A 129 -13.23 -1.94 -9.46
N ILE A 130 -12.80 -2.35 -8.25
CA ILE A 130 -13.45 -3.44 -7.50
C ILE A 130 -14.94 -3.16 -7.28
N PRO A 131 -15.38 -2.00 -6.74
CA PRO A 131 -16.81 -1.73 -6.58
C PRO A 131 -17.54 -1.59 -7.92
N ILE A 132 -16.90 -1.03 -8.94
CA ILE A 132 -17.50 -0.87 -10.27
C ILE A 132 -17.72 -2.25 -10.92
N LEU A 133 -16.71 -3.12 -10.93
CA LEU A 133 -16.80 -4.47 -11.47
C LEU A 133 -17.88 -5.29 -10.74
N TYR A 134 -17.98 -5.12 -9.41
CA TYR A 134 -19.00 -5.80 -8.61
C TYR A 134 -20.42 -5.45 -9.08
N ILE A 135 -20.67 -4.17 -9.39
CA ILE A 135 -21.98 -3.72 -9.86
C ILE A 135 -22.21 -4.10 -11.32
N THR A 136 -21.25 -3.80 -12.21
CA THR A 136 -21.46 -3.84 -13.66
C THR A 136 -21.32 -5.22 -14.28
N VAL A 137 -20.44 -6.06 -13.73
CA VAL A 137 -20.08 -7.38 -14.29
C VAL A 137 -20.64 -8.52 -13.47
N ILE A 138 -20.55 -8.41 -12.13
CA ILE A 138 -21.10 -9.42 -11.23
C ILE A 138 -22.61 -9.24 -11.00
N ASN A 139 -23.18 -8.10 -11.42
CA ASN A 139 -24.57 -7.70 -11.18
C ASN A 139 -24.93 -7.66 -9.70
N GLY A 140 -23.94 -7.30 -8.86
CA GLY A 140 -24.14 -7.17 -7.42
C GLY A 140 -24.90 -5.90 -7.05
N GLU A 141 -25.50 -5.88 -5.87
CA GLU A 141 -26.20 -4.71 -5.36
C GLU A 141 -25.23 -3.55 -5.10
N ALA A 142 -25.60 -2.33 -5.51
CA ALA A 142 -24.77 -1.14 -5.31
C ALA A 142 -24.44 -0.88 -3.82
N ARG A 143 -25.35 -1.24 -2.91
CA ARG A 143 -25.11 -1.16 -1.46
C ARG A 143 -23.99 -2.08 -0.98
N ALA A 144 -23.83 -3.24 -1.61
CA ALA A 144 -22.80 -4.22 -1.25
C ALA A 144 -21.43 -3.93 -1.90
N SER A 145 -21.36 -3.04 -2.88
CA SER A 145 -20.10 -2.73 -3.56
C SER A 145 -19.04 -2.10 -2.64
N SER A 146 -19.46 -1.24 -1.70
CA SER A 146 -18.57 -0.68 -0.68
C SER A 146 -18.04 -1.76 0.28
N LEU A 147 -18.84 -2.79 0.57
CA LEU A 147 -18.40 -3.94 1.37
C LEU A 147 -17.35 -4.77 0.62
N ALA A 148 -17.48 -4.97 -0.69
CA ALA A 148 -16.47 -5.66 -1.50
C ALA A 148 -15.12 -4.92 -1.41
N LEU A 149 -15.12 -3.60 -1.51
CA LEU A 149 -13.91 -2.79 -1.34
C LEU A 149 -13.37 -2.83 0.09
N THR A 150 -14.25 -2.76 1.08
CA THR A 150 -13.88 -2.93 2.50
C THR A 150 -13.20 -4.28 2.74
N MET A 151 -13.73 -5.36 2.19
CA MET A 151 -13.14 -6.71 2.28
C MET A 151 -11.75 -6.75 1.64
N TYR A 152 -11.59 -6.15 0.46
CA TYR A 152 -10.29 -6.06 -0.21
C TYR A 152 -9.23 -5.36 0.66
N PHE A 153 -9.56 -4.22 1.25
CA PHE A 153 -8.64 -3.48 2.12
C PHE A 153 -8.43 -4.16 3.48
N ALA A 154 -9.45 -4.79 4.05
CA ALA A 154 -9.31 -5.54 5.30
C ALA A 154 -8.39 -6.75 5.12
N MET A 155 -8.56 -7.51 4.03
CA MET A 155 -7.60 -8.54 3.64
C MET A 155 -6.22 -7.95 3.40
N GLY A 156 -6.15 -6.79 2.75
CA GLY A 156 -4.92 -6.05 2.52
C GLY A 156 -4.17 -5.72 3.80
N ALA A 157 -4.87 -5.30 4.87
CA ALA A 157 -4.24 -5.04 6.16
C ALA A 157 -3.57 -6.30 6.74
N VAL A 158 -4.28 -7.43 6.73
CA VAL A 158 -3.75 -8.72 7.19
C VAL A 158 -2.55 -9.14 6.33
N LEU A 159 -2.68 -9.05 5.02
CA LEU A 159 -1.66 -9.48 4.06
C LEU A 159 -0.43 -8.56 4.06
N THR A 160 -0.59 -7.28 4.40
CA THR A 160 0.53 -6.36 4.63
C THR A 160 1.36 -6.80 5.83
N TYR A 161 0.71 -7.14 6.94
CA TYR A 161 1.39 -7.68 8.13
C TYR A 161 2.10 -9.00 7.81
N MET A 162 1.39 -9.93 7.18
CA MET A 162 1.94 -11.22 6.77
C MET A 162 3.14 -11.06 5.83
N GLY A 163 3.06 -10.14 4.87
CA GLY A 163 4.14 -9.82 3.94
C GLY A 163 5.39 -9.29 4.64
N GLY A 164 5.22 -8.45 5.67
CA GLY A 164 6.30 -8.00 6.53
C GLY A 164 6.97 -9.15 7.26
N ALA A 165 6.20 -9.97 7.98
CA ALA A 165 6.71 -11.15 8.69
C ALA A 165 7.34 -12.20 7.75
N LEU A 166 6.77 -12.36 6.55
CA LEU A 166 7.29 -13.26 5.52
C LEU A 166 8.64 -12.77 4.99
N SER A 167 8.81 -11.45 4.86
CA SER A 167 10.05 -10.88 4.35
C SER A 167 11.24 -11.05 5.31
N ASP A 168 10.99 -11.12 6.61
CA ASP A 168 12.04 -11.43 7.60
C ASP A 168 12.50 -12.89 7.48
N LYS A 169 11.61 -13.81 7.08
CA LYS A 169 11.91 -15.24 6.92
C LYS A 169 12.52 -15.60 5.58
N LEU A 170 11.92 -15.11 4.50
CA LEU A 170 12.31 -15.44 3.12
C LEU A 170 13.31 -14.45 2.52
N GLY A 171 13.41 -13.25 3.06
CA GLY A 171 14.11 -12.11 2.48
C GLY A 171 13.19 -11.17 1.72
N PHE A 172 13.52 -9.88 1.72
CA PHE A 172 12.70 -8.81 1.15
C PHE A 172 12.47 -9.00 -0.35
N LEU A 173 13.52 -9.32 -1.10
CA LEU A 173 13.47 -9.49 -2.53
C LEU A 173 12.63 -10.69 -2.96
N LYS A 174 12.76 -11.82 -2.26
CA LYS A 174 11.96 -13.02 -2.54
C LYS A 174 10.47 -12.78 -2.28
N THR A 175 10.14 -12.04 -1.23
CA THR A 175 8.75 -11.69 -0.91
C THR A 175 8.14 -10.78 -1.99
N VAL A 176 8.89 -9.82 -2.52
CA VAL A 176 8.45 -8.98 -3.64
C VAL A 176 8.22 -9.80 -4.90
N ARG A 177 9.13 -10.72 -5.24
CA ARG A 177 8.98 -11.62 -6.40
C ARG A 177 7.77 -12.53 -6.25
N LEU A 178 7.57 -13.11 -5.07
CA LEU A 178 6.42 -13.97 -4.78
C LEU A 178 5.10 -13.20 -4.92
N GLY A 179 5.03 -11.96 -4.42
CA GLY A 179 3.86 -11.12 -4.57
C GLY A 179 3.50 -10.90 -6.05
N ASN A 180 4.48 -10.54 -6.89
CA ASN A 180 4.26 -10.33 -8.32
C ASN A 180 3.89 -11.63 -9.06
N LEU A 181 4.49 -12.76 -8.68
CA LEU A 181 4.16 -14.07 -9.26
C LEU A 181 2.72 -14.51 -8.96
N ILE A 182 2.24 -14.27 -7.75
CA ILE A 182 0.86 -14.61 -7.36
C ILE A 182 -0.13 -13.63 -7.98
N PHE A 183 0.23 -12.36 -8.13
CA PHE A 183 -0.64 -11.33 -8.68
C PHE A 183 -1.10 -11.66 -10.12
N LEU A 184 -0.18 -12.02 -11.01
CA LEU A 184 -0.50 -12.19 -12.43
C LEU A 184 -1.58 -13.24 -12.71
N PRO A 185 -1.50 -14.50 -12.22
CA PRO A 185 -2.57 -15.46 -12.43
C PRO A 185 -3.87 -15.04 -11.75
N SER A 186 -3.81 -14.38 -10.60
CA SER A 186 -5.02 -13.97 -9.90
C SER A 186 -5.76 -12.84 -10.61
N VAL A 187 -5.06 -11.87 -11.20
CA VAL A 187 -5.70 -10.82 -11.99
C VAL A 187 -6.32 -11.37 -13.28
N LEU A 188 -5.72 -12.40 -13.88
CA LEU A 188 -6.34 -13.09 -15.03
C LEU A 188 -7.66 -13.76 -14.62
N VAL A 189 -7.69 -14.48 -13.50
CA VAL A 189 -8.93 -15.07 -12.99
C VAL A 189 -9.96 -13.98 -12.68
N PHE A 190 -9.53 -12.88 -12.05
CA PHE A 190 -10.42 -11.76 -11.69
C PHE A 190 -11.09 -11.12 -12.91
N ILE A 191 -10.37 -11.01 -14.03
CA ILE A 191 -10.88 -10.40 -15.28
C ILE A 191 -11.69 -11.41 -16.10
N PHE A 192 -11.21 -12.65 -16.27
CA PHE A 192 -11.78 -13.59 -17.25
C PHE A 192 -12.79 -14.59 -16.66
N VAL A 193 -12.95 -14.62 -15.33
CA VAL A 193 -13.97 -15.45 -14.66
C VAL A 193 -15.01 -14.52 -14.00
N PRO A 194 -15.93 -13.90 -14.78
CA PRO A 194 -16.82 -12.85 -14.32
C PRO A 194 -18.03 -13.41 -13.57
N ASN A 195 -17.78 -14.11 -12.47
CA ASN A 195 -18.79 -14.59 -11.57
C ASN A 195 -18.37 -14.38 -10.12
N ILE A 196 -19.31 -14.56 -9.17
CA ILE A 196 -19.08 -14.28 -7.75
C ILE A 196 -17.91 -15.07 -7.17
N TRP A 197 -17.71 -16.31 -7.60
CA TRP A 197 -16.62 -17.17 -7.13
C TRP A 197 -15.26 -16.75 -7.69
N GLY A 198 -15.19 -16.41 -8.97
CA GLY A 198 -14.00 -15.85 -9.61
C GLY A 198 -13.60 -14.52 -8.99
N PHE A 199 -14.58 -13.64 -8.73
CA PHE A 199 -14.38 -12.33 -8.12
C PHE A 199 -13.78 -12.45 -6.71
N PHE A 200 -14.45 -13.14 -5.79
CA PHE A 200 -13.95 -13.24 -4.40
C PHE A 200 -12.78 -14.23 -4.27
N GLY A 201 -12.74 -15.30 -5.06
CA GLY A 201 -11.65 -16.27 -5.05
C GLY A 201 -10.32 -15.68 -5.53
N ALA A 202 -10.35 -14.84 -6.57
CA ALA A 202 -9.15 -14.15 -7.06
C ALA A 202 -8.73 -12.97 -6.17
N MET A 203 -9.66 -12.39 -5.40
CA MET A 203 -9.39 -11.20 -4.59
C MET A 203 -8.32 -11.44 -3.54
N ILE A 204 -8.28 -12.61 -2.89
CA ILE A 204 -7.30 -12.94 -1.84
C ILE A 204 -5.88 -12.98 -2.40
N PRO A 205 -5.56 -13.80 -3.42
CA PRO A 205 -4.20 -13.86 -3.96
C PRO A 205 -3.82 -12.56 -4.69
N MET A 206 -4.78 -11.85 -5.29
CA MET A 206 -4.54 -10.54 -5.88
C MET A 206 -4.19 -9.49 -4.82
N ALA A 207 -4.92 -9.47 -3.69
CA ALA A 207 -4.59 -8.61 -2.55
C ALA A 207 -3.22 -8.98 -1.97
N PHE A 208 -2.88 -10.27 -1.86
CA PHE A 208 -1.52 -10.68 -1.46
C PHE A 208 -0.47 -10.06 -2.38
N GLY A 209 -0.65 -10.16 -3.69
CA GLY A 209 0.27 -9.59 -4.67
C GLY A 209 0.52 -8.10 -4.50
N VAL A 210 -0.49 -7.34 -4.13
CA VAL A 210 -0.39 -5.87 -3.98
C VAL A 210 0.10 -5.46 -2.59
N PHE A 211 -0.46 -6.05 -1.53
CA PHE A 211 -0.26 -5.56 -0.16
C PHE A 211 0.96 -6.16 0.54
N SER A 212 1.32 -7.43 0.29
CA SER A 212 2.46 -8.08 0.95
C SER A 212 3.80 -7.42 0.64
N GLN A 213 3.89 -6.70 -0.46
CA GLN A 213 5.11 -6.05 -0.93
C GLN A 213 5.39 -4.69 -0.26
N TYR A 214 4.42 -4.09 0.45
CA TYR A 214 4.52 -2.72 0.97
C TYR A 214 5.75 -2.52 1.87
N GLY A 215 5.89 -3.31 2.93
CA GLY A 215 7.04 -3.26 3.83
C GLY A 215 8.36 -3.61 3.13
N PRO A 216 8.43 -4.79 2.48
CA PRO A 216 9.63 -5.21 1.75
C PRO A 216 10.17 -4.19 0.75
N ILE A 217 9.33 -3.56 -0.06
CA ILE A 217 9.75 -2.52 -1.04
C ILE A 217 10.34 -1.31 -0.32
N THR A 218 9.73 -0.87 0.78
CA THR A 218 10.22 0.28 1.54
C THR A 218 11.59 0.01 2.14
N VAL A 219 11.78 -1.17 2.75
CA VAL A 219 13.07 -1.58 3.32
C VAL A 219 14.15 -1.73 2.22
N LEU A 220 13.81 -2.34 1.08
CA LEU A 220 14.73 -2.42 -0.06
C LEU A 220 15.15 -1.04 -0.56
N GLY A 221 14.21 -0.11 -0.69
CA GLY A 221 14.50 1.27 -1.09
C GLY A 221 15.48 1.95 -0.14
N GLN A 222 15.26 1.84 1.17
CA GLN A 222 16.14 2.38 2.19
C GLN A 222 17.54 1.72 2.18
N LYS A 223 17.61 0.41 1.93
CA LYS A 223 18.89 -0.32 1.82
C LYS A 223 19.66 0.05 0.56
N TYR A 224 19.01 0.21 -0.60
CA TYR A 224 19.68 0.64 -1.84
C TYR A 224 20.21 2.07 -1.74
N LEU A 225 19.46 2.96 -1.08
CA LEU A 225 19.91 4.35 -0.86
C LEU A 225 20.23 4.61 0.62
N ALA A 226 21.19 3.86 1.15
CA ALA A 226 21.52 3.89 2.57
C ALA A 226 21.88 5.31 3.08
N LYS A 227 22.58 6.13 2.27
CA LYS A 227 22.89 7.53 2.59
C LYS A 227 21.71 8.48 2.41
N ASN A 228 20.69 8.08 1.66
CA ASN A 228 19.50 8.87 1.32
C ASN A 228 18.21 8.13 1.66
N ALA A 229 18.16 7.40 2.79
CA ALA A 229 17.04 6.54 3.17
C ALA A 229 15.71 7.31 3.32
N GLY A 230 15.75 8.58 3.76
CA GLY A 230 14.56 9.45 3.80
C GLY A 230 13.99 9.73 2.41
N PHE A 231 14.86 10.05 1.43
CA PHE A 231 14.46 10.20 0.03
C PHE A 231 13.87 8.90 -0.53
N ALA A 232 14.52 7.75 -0.26
CA ALA A 232 14.01 6.45 -0.66
C ALA A 232 12.62 6.19 -0.09
N SER A 233 12.38 6.50 1.18
CA SER A 233 11.06 6.37 1.82
C SER A 233 10.02 7.29 1.19
N GLY A 234 10.38 8.52 0.86
CA GLY A 234 9.50 9.46 0.17
C GLY A 234 9.04 8.94 -1.20
N ILE A 235 9.96 8.37 -1.97
CA ILE A 235 9.64 7.78 -3.27
C ILE A 235 8.80 6.50 -3.10
N THR A 236 9.19 5.60 -2.20
CA THR A 236 8.48 4.30 -2.05
C THR A 236 7.07 4.46 -1.51
N LEU A 237 6.83 5.42 -0.63
CA LEU A 237 5.54 5.61 0.04
C LEU A 237 4.68 6.71 -0.59
N GLY A 238 5.31 7.83 -1.03
CA GLY A 238 4.58 8.99 -1.53
C GLY A 238 4.40 8.98 -3.04
N PHE A 239 5.50 8.88 -3.80
CA PHE A 239 5.44 8.98 -5.25
C PHE A 239 4.69 7.80 -5.89
N GLY A 240 4.76 6.63 -5.26
CA GLY A 240 3.99 5.48 -5.68
C GLY A 240 2.49 5.76 -5.76
N ILE A 241 1.89 6.36 -4.73
CA ILE A 241 0.45 6.70 -4.70
C ILE A 241 0.11 7.69 -5.82
N THR A 242 0.98 8.68 -6.06
CA THR A 242 0.80 9.68 -7.10
C THR A 242 0.71 9.06 -8.49
N LEU A 243 1.60 8.12 -8.84
CA LEU A 243 1.58 7.43 -10.13
C LEU A 243 0.27 6.66 -10.36
N GLY A 244 -0.19 5.94 -9.35
CA GLY A 244 -1.47 5.23 -9.43
C GLY A 244 -2.64 6.18 -9.68
N GLY A 245 -2.66 7.32 -8.98
CA GLY A 245 -3.68 8.36 -9.14
C GLY A 245 -3.67 9.02 -10.53
N LEU A 246 -2.50 9.14 -11.17
CA LEU A 246 -2.38 9.67 -12.54
C LEU A 246 -2.86 8.68 -13.61
N VAL A 247 -2.63 7.38 -13.41
CA VAL A 247 -2.98 6.35 -14.39
C VAL A 247 -4.45 5.92 -14.28
N ALA A 248 -5.02 5.93 -13.08
CA ALA A 248 -6.38 5.47 -12.85
C ALA A 248 -7.46 6.19 -13.71
N PRO A 249 -7.43 7.53 -13.91
CA PRO A 249 -8.36 8.20 -14.80
C PRO A 249 -8.25 7.75 -16.26
N TYR A 250 -7.02 7.42 -16.73
CA TYR A 250 -6.84 6.89 -18.09
C TYR A 250 -7.49 5.51 -18.24
N VAL A 251 -7.35 4.64 -17.25
CA VAL A 251 -8.04 3.34 -17.23
C VAL A 251 -9.55 3.54 -17.15
N GLY A 252 -10.03 4.57 -16.41
CA GLY A 252 -11.43 4.97 -16.39
C GLY A 252 -11.96 5.37 -17.77
N HIS A 253 -11.21 6.19 -18.48
CA HIS A 253 -11.55 6.57 -19.84
C HIS A 253 -11.61 5.37 -20.81
N LEU A 254 -10.74 4.40 -20.67
CA LEU A 254 -10.82 3.15 -21.45
C LEU A 254 -12.08 2.35 -21.10
N ALA A 255 -12.49 2.33 -19.84
CA ALA A 255 -13.72 1.67 -19.42
C ALA A 255 -14.98 2.34 -19.98
N ASP A 256 -14.96 3.67 -20.16
CA ASP A 256 -16.06 4.43 -20.77
C ASP A 256 -16.17 4.18 -22.28
N ILE A 257 -15.03 3.97 -22.98
CA ILE A 257 -15.01 3.75 -24.43
C ILE A 257 -15.33 2.29 -24.79
N TYR A 258 -14.78 1.34 -24.05
CA TYR A 258 -14.90 -0.08 -24.35
C TYR A 258 -15.84 -0.76 -23.33
N ASP A 259 -15.28 -1.22 -22.24
CA ASP A 259 -15.95 -1.82 -21.08
C ASP A 259 -14.96 -1.97 -19.90
N VAL A 260 -15.50 -2.26 -18.71
CA VAL A 260 -14.71 -2.37 -17.48
C VAL A 260 -13.70 -3.54 -17.53
N GLN A 261 -14.07 -4.68 -18.12
CA GLN A 261 -13.17 -5.83 -18.23
C GLN A 261 -11.99 -5.54 -19.15
N THR A 262 -12.27 -4.97 -20.33
CA THR A 262 -11.25 -4.53 -21.30
C THR A 262 -10.29 -3.51 -20.68
N ALA A 263 -10.81 -2.52 -19.96
CA ALA A 263 -9.98 -1.55 -19.27
C ALA A 263 -9.06 -2.21 -18.23
N LEU A 264 -9.55 -3.19 -17.48
CA LEU A 264 -8.76 -3.93 -16.50
C LEU A 264 -7.66 -4.81 -17.12
N MET A 265 -7.75 -5.18 -18.40
CA MET A 265 -6.66 -5.88 -19.09
C MET A 265 -5.35 -5.06 -19.11
N THR A 266 -5.42 -3.74 -18.97
CA THR A 266 -4.23 -2.88 -18.81
C THR A 266 -3.40 -3.21 -17.57
N LEU A 267 -3.98 -3.87 -16.56
CA LEU A 267 -3.25 -4.32 -15.38
C LEU A 267 -2.28 -5.48 -15.68
N ILE A 268 -2.53 -6.25 -16.75
CA ILE A 268 -1.69 -7.40 -17.12
C ILE A 268 -0.28 -6.93 -17.51
N PRO A 269 -0.09 -6.04 -18.50
CA PRO A 269 1.25 -5.55 -18.84
C PRO A 269 1.91 -4.79 -17.69
N VAL A 270 1.16 -4.07 -16.86
CA VAL A 270 1.69 -3.40 -15.67
C VAL A 270 2.22 -4.43 -14.68
N GLY A 271 1.49 -5.50 -14.41
CA GLY A 271 1.92 -6.60 -13.55
C GLY A 271 3.15 -7.35 -14.10
N VAL A 272 3.18 -7.57 -15.43
CA VAL A 272 4.35 -8.18 -16.11
C VAL A 272 5.60 -7.32 -15.94
N ILE A 273 5.49 -6.00 -16.12
CA ILE A 273 6.62 -5.07 -15.90
C ILE A 273 7.11 -5.18 -14.46
N GLY A 274 6.21 -5.14 -13.48
CA GLY A 274 6.56 -5.29 -12.06
C GLY A 274 7.28 -6.60 -11.78
N LEU A 275 6.78 -7.70 -12.35
CA LEU A 275 7.38 -9.02 -12.20
C LEU A 275 8.79 -9.07 -12.81
N LEU A 276 8.96 -8.70 -14.07
CA LEU A 276 10.25 -8.71 -14.76
C LEU A 276 11.28 -7.85 -14.05
N MET A 277 10.90 -6.63 -13.65
CA MET A 277 11.79 -5.73 -12.91
C MET A 277 12.18 -6.30 -11.54
N SER A 278 11.27 -7.01 -10.86
CA SER A 278 11.58 -7.65 -9.59
C SER A 278 12.65 -8.73 -9.69
N PHE A 279 12.71 -9.46 -10.81
CA PHE A 279 13.77 -10.44 -11.07
C PHE A 279 15.13 -9.81 -11.42
N TRP A 280 15.14 -8.59 -11.95
CA TRP A 280 16.36 -7.84 -12.26
C TRP A 280 16.96 -7.10 -11.06
N LEU A 281 16.26 -7.11 -9.91
CA LEU A 281 16.80 -6.59 -8.66
C LEU A 281 17.83 -7.55 -8.06
N LYS A 282 18.84 -6.97 -7.43
CA LYS A 282 19.89 -7.69 -6.70
C LYS A 282 19.69 -7.50 -5.20
N GLU A 283 20.13 -8.46 -4.40
CA GLU A 283 20.16 -8.26 -2.94
C GLU A 283 21.02 -7.03 -2.60
N PRO A 284 20.54 -6.15 -1.72
CA PRO A 284 21.35 -5.03 -1.24
C PRO A 284 22.59 -5.55 -0.52
N LYS A 285 23.73 -4.92 -0.81
CA LYS A 285 25.02 -5.24 -0.18
C LYS A 285 25.07 -4.75 1.25
#